data_789137ca4a400edca8382310315b6be4
#
_entry.id   789137ca4a400edca8382310315b6be4
#
_cell.length_a   1.000
_cell.length_b   1.000
_cell.length_c   1.000
_cell.angle_alpha   90.00
_cell.angle_beta   90.00
_cell.angle_gamma   90.00
#
_symmetry.space_group_name_H-M   'P 1'
#
loop_
_entity.id
_entity.type
_entity.pdbx_description
1 polymer ?
#
loop_
_entity_poly.entity_id
_entity_poly.type
_entity_poly.pdbx_seq_one_letter_code
_entity_poly.pdbx_strand_id
1 'polypeptide(L)'
;MQIISNDPIVRQCLQSIAQTVLENGGDIHPALTINHQAERLWLSCPAEFQGETLLRIPDALFIPVSKLTWSAADGVLTYAGDTSAHTAAHKRILDEMVALYNTTDKINKVATRFPDSLFRTDPDLHALILQARPHIKLSAKSLAEQFISTRLSSQINEDSEGTTDHLMPLIDMLNHHPYGPKYGRNAAMDWVIPVQHPVAGSDECFVRYQKGDSFANALWHGYFESAPRYL
;
A
#
# COMPACT_ATOMS: atom_id res chain seq x y z
N MET A 1 -16.50 12.66 2.92
CA MET A 1 -15.74 11.50 3.41
C MET A 1 -16.12 11.22 4.86
N GLN A 2 -16.30 9.95 5.22
CA GLN A 2 -16.58 9.48 6.57
C GLN A 2 -15.47 8.53 7.04
N ILE A 3 -15.17 8.50 8.35
CA ILE A 3 -14.25 7.53 8.95
C ILE A 3 -15.00 6.79 10.06
N ILE A 4 -15.11 5.47 9.91
CA ILE A 4 -15.76 4.56 10.86
C ILE A 4 -14.67 3.73 11.54
N SER A 5 -14.40 4.04 12.80
CA SER A 5 -13.44 3.30 13.64
C SER A 5 -13.85 3.43 15.10
N ASN A 6 -13.76 2.36 15.86
CA ASN A 6 -13.94 2.40 17.32
C ASN A 6 -12.64 2.82 18.04
N ASP A 7 -11.50 2.76 17.34
CA ASP A 7 -10.21 3.19 17.87
C ASP A 7 -9.99 4.68 17.59
N PRO A 8 -9.82 5.52 18.63
CA PRO A 8 -9.63 6.95 18.48
C PRO A 8 -8.30 7.31 17.82
N ILE A 9 -7.24 6.54 18.02
CA ILE A 9 -5.92 6.78 17.42
C ILE A 9 -6.01 6.51 15.93
N VAL A 10 -6.58 5.38 15.53
CA VAL A 10 -6.81 5.06 14.11
C VAL A 10 -7.61 6.16 13.42
N ARG A 11 -8.69 6.62 14.07
CA ARG A 11 -9.51 7.70 13.52
C ARG A 11 -8.71 8.99 13.35
N GLN A 12 -7.92 9.37 14.33
CA GLN A 12 -7.07 10.56 14.29
C GLN A 12 -6.03 10.47 13.17
N CYS A 13 -5.31 9.35 13.05
CA CYS A 13 -4.32 9.15 11.97
C CYS A 13 -4.97 9.28 10.59
N LEU A 14 -6.11 8.61 10.37
CA LEU A 14 -6.84 8.67 9.10
C LEU A 14 -7.35 10.08 8.78
N GLN A 15 -7.85 10.81 9.77
CA GLN A 15 -8.27 12.21 9.60
C GLN A 15 -7.10 13.10 9.23
N SER A 16 -5.96 12.95 9.90
CA SER A 16 -4.76 13.74 9.67
C SER A 16 -4.19 13.49 8.26
N ILE A 17 -4.12 12.23 7.82
CA ILE A 17 -3.67 11.86 6.47
C ILE A 17 -4.61 12.47 5.42
N ALA A 18 -5.92 12.25 5.55
CA ALA A 18 -6.91 12.76 4.61
C ALA A 18 -6.91 14.29 4.54
N GLN A 19 -6.84 14.97 5.68
CA GLN A 19 -6.75 16.41 5.76
C GLN A 19 -5.49 16.94 5.05
N THR A 20 -4.35 16.29 5.28
CA THR A 20 -3.10 16.68 4.61
C THR A 20 -3.19 16.51 3.09
N VAL A 21 -3.85 15.45 2.61
CA VAL A 21 -4.09 15.25 1.17
C VAL A 21 -4.93 16.40 0.60
N LEU A 22 -6.04 16.76 1.25
CA LEU A 22 -6.93 17.83 0.82
C LEU A 22 -6.24 19.21 0.84
N GLU A 23 -5.49 19.53 1.91
CA GLU A 23 -4.74 20.77 2.06
C GLU A 23 -3.67 20.97 0.99
N ASN A 24 -3.17 19.89 0.40
CA ASN A 24 -2.15 19.91 -0.65
C ASN A 24 -2.73 19.64 -2.05
N GLY A 25 -4.00 19.94 -2.26
CA GLY A 25 -4.64 19.92 -3.58
C GLY A 25 -5.10 18.54 -4.04
N GLY A 26 -5.09 17.51 -3.18
CA GLY A 26 -5.71 16.23 -3.47
C GLY A 26 -7.24 16.33 -3.45
N ASP A 27 -7.89 15.24 -3.86
CA ASP A 27 -9.34 15.14 -3.85
C ASP A 27 -9.76 13.78 -3.30
N ILE A 28 -10.80 13.77 -2.48
CA ILE A 28 -11.36 12.59 -1.85
C ILE A 28 -12.87 12.62 -2.06
N HIS A 29 -13.40 11.59 -2.70
CA HIS A 29 -14.83 11.51 -2.99
C HIS A 29 -15.67 11.74 -1.72
N PRO A 30 -16.68 12.63 -1.73
CA PRO A 30 -17.45 12.98 -0.52
C PRO A 30 -18.18 11.78 0.09
N ALA A 31 -18.60 10.81 -0.72
CA ALA A 31 -19.24 9.57 -0.27
C ALA A 31 -18.25 8.47 0.14
N LEU A 32 -16.93 8.71 0.06
CA LEU A 32 -15.94 7.75 0.54
C LEU A 32 -16.10 7.52 2.04
N THR A 33 -16.11 6.25 2.42
CA THR A 33 -16.01 5.82 3.81
C THR A 33 -14.73 5.00 4.00
N ILE A 34 -13.91 5.40 4.96
CA ILE A 34 -12.76 4.61 5.43
C ILE A 34 -13.23 3.82 6.64
N ASN A 35 -13.21 2.51 6.55
CA ASN A 35 -13.70 1.60 7.57
C ASN A 35 -12.53 0.93 8.29
N HIS A 36 -12.60 0.90 9.62
CA HIS A 36 -11.71 0.11 10.47
C HIS A 36 -12.54 -0.67 11.47
N GLN A 37 -12.48 -1.99 11.38
CA GLN A 37 -13.15 -2.89 12.32
C GLN A 37 -12.22 -4.06 12.65
N ALA A 38 -12.00 -4.29 13.93
CA ALA A 38 -11.02 -5.24 14.42
C ALA A 38 -9.65 -4.99 13.77
N GLU A 39 -9.23 -5.89 12.90
CA GLU A 39 -7.92 -5.84 12.25
C GLU A 39 -8.00 -5.39 10.77
N ARG A 40 -9.20 -5.18 10.25
CA ARG A 40 -9.42 -4.86 8.84
C ARG A 40 -9.55 -3.36 8.65
N LEU A 41 -8.84 -2.88 7.64
CA LEU A 41 -8.95 -1.52 7.11
C LEU A 41 -9.32 -1.61 5.63
N TRP A 42 -10.40 -0.91 5.22
CA TRP A 42 -10.83 -0.89 3.82
C TRP A 42 -11.57 0.40 3.47
N LEU A 43 -11.59 0.72 2.20
CA LEU A 43 -12.32 1.85 1.64
C LEU A 43 -13.61 1.37 0.99
N SER A 44 -14.70 2.10 1.19
CA SER A 44 -15.98 1.83 0.57
C SER A 44 -16.62 3.11 0.01
N CYS A 45 -17.39 2.95 -1.07
CA CYS A 45 -18.17 4.01 -1.68
C CYS A 45 -19.44 3.38 -2.27
N PRO A 46 -20.62 4.01 -2.17
CA PRO A 46 -21.84 3.47 -2.74
C PRO A 46 -21.77 3.20 -4.23
N ALA A 47 -22.49 2.16 -4.69
CA ALA A 47 -22.39 1.64 -6.07
C ALA A 47 -22.90 2.63 -7.13
N GLU A 48 -23.75 3.57 -6.77
CA GLU A 48 -24.23 4.63 -7.68
C GLU A 48 -23.12 5.56 -8.19
N PHE A 49 -21.97 5.62 -7.51
CA PHE A 49 -20.80 6.41 -7.91
C PHE A 49 -19.79 5.63 -8.75
N GLN A 50 -20.17 4.45 -9.25
CA GLN A 50 -19.31 3.62 -10.10
C GLN A 50 -18.70 4.43 -11.26
N GLY A 51 -17.38 4.41 -11.38
CA GLY A 51 -16.63 5.12 -12.41
C GLY A 51 -16.22 6.56 -12.06
N GLU A 52 -16.76 7.15 -10.98
CA GLU A 52 -16.29 8.45 -10.49
C GLU A 52 -14.91 8.34 -9.84
N THR A 53 -14.23 9.47 -9.68
CA THR A 53 -12.94 9.49 -9.00
C THR A 53 -13.13 9.30 -7.49
N LEU A 54 -12.61 8.19 -6.97
CA LEU A 54 -12.59 7.90 -5.53
C LEU A 54 -11.54 8.73 -4.80
N LEU A 55 -10.32 8.73 -5.34
CA LEU A 55 -9.16 9.43 -4.80
C LEU A 55 -8.37 10.07 -5.94
N ARG A 56 -7.91 11.31 -5.73
CA ARG A 56 -6.87 11.96 -6.52
C ARG A 56 -5.79 12.46 -5.59
N ILE A 57 -4.62 11.86 -5.68
CA ILE A 57 -3.47 12.17 -4.81
C ILE A 57 -2.39 12.84 -5.67
N PRO A 58 -2.01 14.09 -5.35
CA PRO A 58 -0.90 14.76 -6.02
C PRO A 58 0.39 13.94 -5.90
N ASP A 59 1.13 13.83 -7.01
CA ASP A 59 2.40 13.11 -7.04
C ASP A 59 3.39 13.63 -5.98
N ALA A 60 3.37 14.94 -5.74
CA ALA A 60 4.17 15.60 -4.71
C ALA A 60 3.90 15.14 -3.27
N LEU A 61 2.85 14.34 -3.02
CA LEU A 61 2.56 13.74 -1.71
C LEU A 61 3.04 12.30 -1.57
N PHE A 62 3.56 11.71 -2.64
CA PHE A 62 4.17 10.39 -2.57
C PHE A 62 5.51 10.50 -1.84
N ILE A 63 5.67 9.72 -0.77
CA ILE A 63 6.78 9.88 0.18
C ILE A 63 7.97 9.04 -0.27
N PRO A 64 9.09 9.65 -0.73
CA PRO A 64 10.28 8.91 -1.11
C PRO A 64 10.90 8.23 0.11
N VAL A 65 11.22 6.92 -0.01
CA VAL A 65 11.72 6.13 1.11
C VAL A 65 13.16 5.63 0.92
N SER A 66 13.81 5.97 -0.18
CA SER A 66 15.14 5.45 -0.54
C SER A 66 16.25 5.78 0.46
N LYS A 67 16.09 6.84 1.25
CA LYS A 67 17.02 7.26 2.31
C LYS A 67 16.56 6.89 3.72
N LEU A 68 15.47 6.14 3.83
CA LEU A 68 14.95 5.68 5.11
C LEU A 68 15.38 4.23 5.37
N THR A 69 15.67 3.95 6.61
CA THR A 69 15.87 2.59 7.15
C THR A 69 14.69 2.25 8.04
N TRP A 70 14.25 1.02 7.97
CA TRP A 70 13.07 0.53 8.67
C TRP A 70 13.45 -0.55 9.66
N SER A 71 12.88 -0.50 10.85
CA SER A 71 13.04 -1.52 11.87
C SER A 71 11.69 -1.87 12.50
N ALA A 72 11.59 -3.10 12.99
CA ALA A 72 10.44 -3.59 13.74
C ALA A 72 10.95 -4.36 14.95
N ALA A 73 10.96 -3.70 16.10
CA ALA A 73 11.29 -4.32 17.38
C ALA A 73 9.99 -4.51 18.16
N ASP A 74 9.80 -5.70 18.72
CA ASP A 74 8.60 -6.05 19.50
C ASP A 74 7.28 -5.76 18.75
N GLY A 75 7.29 -5.91 17.43
CA GLY A 75 6.12 -5.63 16.57
C GLY A 75 5.86 -4.15 16.30
N VAL A 76 6.72 -3.25 16.77
CA VAL A 76 6.58 -1.80 16.57
C VAL A 76 7.45 -1.35 15.40
N LEU A 77 6.81 -0.86 14.33
CA LEU A 77 7.49 -0.26 13.19
C LEU A 77 8.06 1.10 13.56
N THR A 78 9.32 1.30 13.22
CA THR A 78 9.99 2.60 13.32
C THR A 78 10.79 2.86 12.05
N TYR A 79 11.09 4.13 11.80
CA TYR A 79 11.99 4.52 10.72
C TYR A 79 13.05 5.49 11.23
N ALA A 80 14.20 5.52 10.54
CA ALA A 80 15.28 6.45 10.74
C ALA A 80 15.89 6.82 9.38
N GLY A 81 16.73 7.85 9.34
CA GLY A 81 17.45 8.24 8.13
C GLY A 81 17.29 9.71 7.76
N ASP A 82 17.68 10.03 6.53
CA ASP A 82 17.68 11.42 6.05
C ASP A 82 16.30 11.81 5.51
N THR A 83 15.63 12.67 6.25
CA THR A 83 14.33 13.28 5.87
C THR A 83 14.47 14.71 5.35
N SER A 84 15.66 15.16 4.97
CA SER A 84 15.90 16.54 4.51
C SER A 84 15.13 16.86 3.21
N ALA A 85 14.92 15.87 2.36
CA ALA A 85 14.12 15.98 1.13
C ALA A 85 12.60 15.91 1.38
N HIS A 86 12.16 15.56 2.59
CA HIS A 86 10.74 15.46 2.91
C HIS A 86 10.15 16.83 3.23
N THR A 87 9.03 17.14 2.60
CA THR A 87 8.22 18.30 2.96
C THR A 87 7.55 18.13 4.33
N ALA A 88 6.99 19.20 4.88
CA ALA A 88 6.20 19.08 6.12
C ALA A 88 4.99 18.13 5.95
N ALA A 89 4.36 18.12 4.76
CA ALA A 89 3.28 17.20 4.44
C ALA A 89 3.75 15.74 4.41
N HIS A 90 4.91 15.47 3.79
CA HIS A 90 5.51 14.12 3.81
C HIS A 90 5.75 13.61 5.22
N LYS A 91 6.37 14.42 6.07
CA LYS A 91 6.67 14.04 7.46
C LYS A 91 5.40 13.74 8.23
N ARG A 92 4.41 14.64 8.14
CA ARG A 92 3.11 14.43 8.80
C ARG A 92 2.43 13.15 8.34
N ILE A 93 2.33 12.90 7.03
CA ILE A 93 1.70 11.67 6.52
C ILE A 93 2.49 10.44 6.95
N LEU A 94 3.83 10.48 6.87
CA LEU A 94 4.69 9.36 7.25
C LEU A 94 4.50 8.96 8.71
N ASP A 95 4.54 9.95 9.62
CA ASP A 95 4.35 9.72 11.05
C ASP A 95 2.96 9.10 11.33
N GLU A 96 1.91 9.63 10.70
CA GLU A 96 0.55 9.11 10.85
C GLU A 96 0.37 7.71 10.23
N MET A 97 1.02 7.41 9.10
CA MET A 97 0.98 6.07 8.51
C MET A 97 1.69 5.06 9.43
N VAL A 98 2.84 5.40 9.99
CA VAL A 98 3.57 4.53 10.92
C VAL A 98 2.76 4.32 12.20
N ALA A 99 2.16 5.37 12.77
CA ALA A 99 1.27 5.25 13.93
C ALA A 99 0.06 4.36 13.63
N LEU A 100 -0.56 4.52 12.46
CA LEU A 100 -1.68 3.70 11.99
C LEU A 100 -1.29 2.22 11.88
N TYR A 101 -0.13 1.91 11.28
CA TYR A 101 0.35 0.54 11.14
C TYR A 101 0.62 -0.12 12.50
N ASN A 102 1.20 0.62 13.43
CA ASN A 102 1.46 0.13 14.78
C ASN A 102 0.15 -0.10 15.55
N THR A 103 -0.79 0.85 15.50
CA THR A 103 -2.08 0.74 16.20
C THR A 103 -2.94 -0.40 15.65
N THR A 104 -2.85 -0.67 14.34
CA THR A 104 -3.60 -1.77 13.70
C THR A 104 -2.84 -3.09 13.65
N ASP A 105 -1.71 -3.19 14.32
CA ASP A 105 -0.86 -4.39 14.42
C ASP A 105 -0.52 -5.03 13.06
N LYS A 106 -0.33 -4.18 12.04
CA LYS A 106 -0.12 -4.62 10.66
C LYS A 106 1.16 -5.45 10.50
N ILE A 107 2.22 -5.14 11.24
CA ILE A 107 3.50 -5.81 11.14
C ILE A 107 3.43 -7.26 11.62
N ASN A 108 2.84 -7.50 12.79
CA ASN A 108 2.73 -8.86 13.33
C ASN A 108 1.87 -9.75 12.43
N LYS A 109 0.83 -9.18 11.83
CA LYS A 109 -0.02 -9.88 10.86
C LYS A 109 0.74 -10.25 9.59
N VAL A 110 1.60 -9.38 9.12
CA VAL A 110 2.46 -9.68 7.97
C VAL A 110 3.44 -10.79 8.33
N ALA A 111 4.07 -10.74 9.52
CA ALA A 111 5.00 -11.78 9.98
C ALA A 111 4.40 -13.19 9.93
N THR A 112 3.09 -13.32 10.22
CA THR A 112 2.39 -14.62 10.20
C THR A 112 1.94 -15.06 8.81
N ARG A 113 1.88 -14.17 7.85
CA ARG A 113 1.34 -14.43 6.50
C ARG A 113 2.39 -14.54 5.41
N PHE A 114 3.61 -14.05 5.66
CA PHE A 114 4.64 -14.06 4.62
C PHE A 114 5.24 -15.45 4.44
N PRO A 115 5.16 -16.01 3.21
CA PRO A 115 5.84 -17.24 2.85
C PRO A 115 7.37 -17.13 2.90
N ASP A 116 7.91 -15.92 3.07
CA ASP A 116 9.35 -15.70 3.16
C ASP A 116 9.99 -16.52 4.32
N SER A 117 9.24 -16.78 5.38
CA SER A 117 9.67 -17.74 6.40
C SER A 117 9.80 -19.16 5.85
N LEU A 118 8.88 -19.61 5.00
CA LEU A 118 8.94 -20.91 4.33
C LEU A 118 10.12 -21.00 3.36
N PHE A 119 10.34 -19.96 2.57
CA PHE A 119 11.45 -19.91 1.60
C PHE A 119 12.81 -19.77 2.27
N ARG A 120 12.89 -19.20 3.48
CA ARG A 120 14.13 -19.11 4.25
C ARG A 120 14.41 -20.37 5.05
N THR A 121 13.36 -21.09 5.47
CA THR A 121 13.50 -22.30 6.27
C THR A 121 13.65 -23.57 5.43
N ASP A 122 13.32 -23.51 4.13
CA ASP A 122 13.45 -24.61 3.19
C ASP A 122 14.44 -24.25 2.07
N PRO A 123 15.73 -24.67 2.18
CA PRO A 123 16.75 -24.38 1.17
C PRO A 123 16.46 -24.97 -0.22
N ASP A 124 15.78 -26.10 -0.29
CA ASP A 124 15.44 -26.76 -1.55
C ASP A 124 14.35 -25.99 -2.29
N LEU A 125 13.33 -25.54 -1.56
CA LEU A 125 12.30 -24.68 -2.13
C LEU A 125 12.88 -23.33 -2.57
N HIS A 126 13.80 -22.76 -1.80
CA HIS A 126 14.53 -21.54 -2.17
C HIS A 126 15.31 -21.74 -3.48
N ALA A 127 16.07 -22.83 -3.60
CA ALA A 127 16.84 -23.13 -4.82
C ALA A 127 15.91 -23.34 -6.03
N LEU A 128 14.80 -24.03 -5.88
CA LEU A 128 13.78 -24.20 -6.93
C LEU A 128 13.21 -22.88 -7.42
N ILE A 129 12.91 -21.94 -6.51
CA ILE A 129 12.38 -20.63 -6.86
C ILE A 129 13.42 -19.83 -7.65
N LEU A 130 14.67 -19.79 -7.21
CA LEU A 130 15.75 -19.10 -7.91
C LEU A 130 16.02 -19.71 -9.29
N GLN A 131 15.89 -21.03 -9.42
CA GLN A 131 16.01 -21.71 -10.72
C GLN A 131 14.87 -21.34 -11.67
N ALA A 132 13.62 -21.35 -11.17
CA ALA A 132 12.43 -21.02 -11.96
C ALA A 132 12.31 -19.53 -12.29
N ARG A 133 12.85 -18.67 -11.42
CA ARG A 133 12.73 -17.20 -11.50
C ARG A 133 14.04 -16.51 -11.08
N PRO A 134 15.11 -16.61 -11.90
CA PRO A 134 16.46 -16.11 -11.56
C PRO A 134 16.53 -14.59 -11.36
N HIS A 135 15.54 -13.85 -11.85
CA HIS A 135 15.42 -12.40 -11.64
C HIS A 135 14.82 -12.00 -10.30
N ILE A 136 14.24 -12.95 -9.55
CA ILE A 136 13.69 -12.67 -8.21
C ILE A 136 14.87 -12.60 -7.24
N LYS A 137 15.13 -11.40 -6.74
CA LYS A 137 16.08 -11.21 -5.65
C LYS A 137 15.35 -11.48 -4.33
N LEU A 138 15.45 -12.71 -3.84
CA LEU A 138 15.09 -13.06 -2.47
C LEU A 138 16.19 -12.52 -1.54
N SER A 139 16.25 -11.20 -1.36
CA SER A 139 17.19 -10.59 -0.41
C SER A 139 16.70 -10.84 1.00
N ALA A 140 17.64 -11.04 1.93
CA ALA A 140 17.35 -11.15 3.36
C ALA A 140 16.89 -9.78 3.90
N LYS A 141 15.66 -9.36 3.54
CA LYS A 141 15.03 -8.17 4.08
C LYS A 141 14.57 -8.44 5.51
N SER A 142 14.71 -7.45 6.37
CA SER A 142 14.06 -7.48 7.68
C SER A 142 12.53 -7.51 7.51
N LEU A 143 11.81 -7.93 8.56
CA LEU A 143 10.34 -7.91 8.54
C LEU A 143 9.78 -6.51 8.22
N ALA A 144 10.40 -5.46 8.76
CA ALA A 144 10.01 -4.09 8.49
C ALA A 144 10.19 -3.71 7.01
N GLU A 145 11.34 -4.05 6.40
CA GLU A 145 11.59 -3.79 4.99
C GLU A 145 10.64 -4.58 4.08
N GLN A 146 10.32 -5.83 4.42
CA GLN A 146 9.33 -6.62 3.71
C GLN A 146 7.95 -5.98 3.78
N PHE A 147 7.52 -5.60 4.99
CA PHE A 147 6.24 -4.93 5.20
C PHE A 147 6.14 -3.66 4.36
N ILE A 148 7.13 -2.78 4.42
CA ILE A 148 7.15 -1.53 3.67
C ILE A 148 7.19 -1.81 2.16
N SER A 149 7.98 -2.77 1.69
CA SER A 149 8.10 -3.08 0.25
C SER A 149 6.78 -3.48 -0.42
N THR A 150 5.80 -3.96 0.34
CA THR A 150 4.46 -4.29 -0.18
C THR A 150 3.55 -3.07 -0.35
N ARG A 151 3.97 -1.90 0.14
CA ARG A 151 3.21 -0.64 0.17
C ARG A 151 3.81 0.44 -0.72
N LEU A 152 4.83 0.08 -1.48
CA LEU A 152 5.56 1.02 -2.32
C LEU A 152 5.01 1.04 -3.75
N SER A 153 5.03 2.22 -4.33
CA SER A 153 5.01 2.43 -5.77
C SER A 153 6.42 2.78 -6.22
N SER A 154 6.97 1.99 -7.14
CA SER A 154 8.25 2.32 -7.77
C SER A 154 8.00 3.25 -8.95
N GLN A 155 8.62 4.41 -8.92
CA GLN A 155 8.53 5.41 -10.00
C GLN A 155 9.85 5.47 -10.75
N ILE A 156 9.76 5.52 -12.08
CA ILE A 156 10.94 5.71 -12.92
C ILE A 156 11.39 7.16 -12.79
N ASN A 157 12.64 7.37 -12.45
CA ASN A 157 13.24 8.70 -12.47
C ASN A 157 13.59 9.05 -13.92
N GLU A 158 12.97 10.09 -14.47
CA GLU A 158 13.26 10.55 -15.83
C GLU A 158 14.71 11.04 -15.99
N ASP A 159 15.31 11.54 -14.89
CA ASP A 159 16.67 12.10 -14.87
C ASP A 159 17.77 11.08 -14.48
N SER A 160 17.44 9.85 -14.17
CA SER A 160 18.38 8.83 -13.76
C SER A 160 17.93 7.43 -14.21
N GLU A 161 18.88 6.53 -14.50
CA GLU A 161 18.61 5.13 -14.85
C GLU A 161 18.06 4.30 -13.66
N GLY A 162 17.31 4.92 -12.73
CA GLY A 162 16.85 4.28 -11.51
C GLY A 162 15.35 4.43 -11.27
N THR A 163 14.86 3.65 -10.33
CA THR A 163 13.51 3.80 -9.78
C THR A 163 13.61 4.32 -8.37
N THR A 164 12.72 5.24 -7.99
CA THR A 164 12.56 5.65 -6.60
C THR A 164 11.28 5.05 -6.04
N ASP A 165 11.41 4.43 -4.87
CA ASP A 165 10.28 3.84 -4.17
C ASP A 165 9.61 4.89 -3.28
N HIS A 166 8.27 4.92 -3.34
CA HIS A 166 7.44 5.88 -2.60
C HIS A 166 6.32 5.18 -1.85
N LEU A 167 6.05 5.60 -0.61
CA LEU A 167 4.81 5.26 0.08
C LEU A 167 3.64 6.05 -0.49
N MET A 168 2.48 5.39 -0.55
CA MET A 168 1.28 5.89 -1.22
C MET A 168 0.20 6.26 -0.19
N PRO A 169 0.02 7.54 0.20
CA PRO A 169 -0.99 7.92 1.18
C PRO A 169 -2.40 7.56 0.69
N LEU A 170 -3.22 7.01 1.56
CA LEU A 170 -4.58 6.49 1.34
C LEU A 170 -4.69 5.33 0.32
N ILE A 171 -3.93 5.35 -0.77
CA ILE A 171 -3.95 4.28 -1.80
C ILE A 171 -3.51 2.95 -1.20
N ASP A 172 -2.54 2.97 -0.27
CA ASP A 172 -2.08 1.78 0.47
C ASP A 172 -3.20 1.09 1.28
N MET A 173 -4.29 1.78 1.55
CA MET A 173 -5.42 1.25 2.31
C MET A 173 -6.44 0.51 1.43
N LEU A 174 -6.32 0.61 0.10
CA LEU A 174 -7.17 -0.12 -0.84
C LEU A 174 -6.69 -1.56 -0.96
N ASN A 175 -7.62 -2.49 -0.79
CA ASN A 175 -7.33 -3.89 -0.94
C ASN A 175 -7.21 -4.30 -2.42
N HIS A 176 -6.51 -5.40 -2.66
CA HIS A 176 -6.36 -5.94 -4.01
C HIS A 176 -7.57 -6.77 -4.44
N HIS A 177 -7.94 -6.61 -5.72
CA HIS A 177 -8.80 -7.54 -6.43
C HIS A 177 -8.34 -7.68 -7.89
N PRO A 178 -8.31 -8.89 -8.49
CA PRO A 178 -7.82 -9.09 -9.86
C PRO A 178 -8.59 -8.30 -10.92
N TYR A 179 -9.85 -8.01 -10.65
CA TYR A 179 -10.72 -7.18 -11.51
C TYR A 179 -10.87 -5.74 -11.00
N GLY A 180 -10.11 -5.34 -9.98
CA GLY A 180 -10.05 -3.95 -9.54
C GLY A 180 -9.43 -3.03 -10.60
N PRO A 181 -9.68 -1.72 -10.54
CA PRO A 181 -9.08 -0.78 -11.47
C PRO A 181 -7.57 -0.76 -11.30
N LYS A 182 -6.86 -0.50 -12.38
CA LYS A 182 -5.48 -0.05 -12.29
C LYS A 182 -5.50 1.39 -11.77
N TYR A 183 -4.66 1.69 -10.80
CA TYR A 183 -4.38 3.07 -10.51
C TYR A 183 -3.36 3.61 -11.52
N GLY A 184 -3.50 4.87 -11.88
CA GLY A 184 -2.67 5.51 -12.89
C GLY A 184 -2.59 7.01 -12.68
N ARG A 185 -1.78 7.66 -13.48
CA ARG A 185 -1.61 9.11 -13.45
C ARG A 185 -2.53 9.77 -14.46
N ASN A 186 -3.09 10.93 -14.10
CA ASN A 186 -3.77 11.81 -15.03
C ASN A 186 -2.78 12.71 -15.80
N ALA A 187 -3.28 13.60 -16.63
CA ALA A 187 -2.45 14.55 -17.39
C ALA A 187 -1.67 15.54 -16.50
N ALA A 188 -2.11 15.77 -15.27
CA ALA A 188 -1.41 16.59 -14.28
C ALA A 188 -0.41 15.78 -13.43
N MET A 189 -0.19 14.52 -13.77
CA MET A 189 0.65 13.55 -13.06
C MET A 189 0.13 13.14 -11.69
N ASP A 190 -1.08 13.56 -11.29
CA ASP A 190 -1.71 13.09 -10.06
C ASP A 190 -2.14 11.63 -10.19
N TRP A 191 -2.04 10.89 -9.11
CA TRP A 191 -2.55 9.53 -9.04
C TRP A 191 -4.07 9.52 -8.86
N VAL A 192 -4.77 8.80 -9.73
CA VAL A 192 -6.22 8.75 -9.76
C VAL A 192 -6.70 7.32 -9.59
N ILE A 193 -7.61 7.13 -8.66
CA ILE A 193 -8.28 5.86 -8.37
C ILE A 193 -9.78 6.06 -8.64
N PRO A 194 -10.40 5.32 -9.56
CA PRO A 194 -11.84 5.36 -9.75
C PRO A 194 -12.58 4.51 -8.70
N VAL A 195 -13.84 4.85 -8.46
CA VAL A 195 -14.78 3.97 -7.74
C VAL A 195 -15.03 2.75 -8.59
N GLN A 196 -14.73 1.56 -8.08
CA GLN A 196 -15.00 0.29 -8.77
C GLN A 196 -15.26 -0.83 -7.79
N HIS A 197 -16.34 -1.57 -8.03
CA HIS A 197 -16.83 -2.68 -7.21
C HIS A 197 -16.73 -4.00 -7.99
N PRO A 198 -15.59 -4.70 -7.95
CA PRO A 198 -15.44 -5.98 -8.64
C PRO A 198 -16.19 -7.13 -7.95
N VAL A 199 -16.66 -6.92 -6.72
CA VAL A 199 -17.41 -7.91 -5.93
C VAL A 199 -18.87 -7.49 -5.89
N ALA A 200 -19.74 -8.30 -6.50
CA ALA A 200 -21.18 -8.03 -6.52
C ALA A 200 -21.75 -7.93 -5.08
N GLY A 201 -22.55 -6.91 -4.83
CA GLY A 201 -23.18 -6.66 -3.52
C GLY A 201 -22.25 -6.15 -2.42
N SER A 202 -21.04 -5.76 -2.77
CA SER A 202 -20.08 -5.12 -1.85
C SER A 202 -19.86 -3.66 -2.22
N ASP A 203 -19.88 -2.77 -1.24
CA ASP A 203 -19.52 -1.36 -1.41
C ASP A 203 -18.00 -1.13 -1.29
N GLU A 204 -17.21 -2.18 -1.02
CA GLU A 204 -15.76 -2.07 -0.91
C GLU A 204 -15.14 -1.72 -2.25
N CYS A 205 -14.29 -0.71 -2.23
CA CYS A 205 -13.49 -0.30 -3.37
C CYS A 205 -12.15 -1.02 -3.35
N PHE A 206 -11.73 -1.50 -4.52
CA PHE A 206 -10.49 -2.25 -4.68
C PHE A 206 -9.60 -1.59 -5.72
N VAL A 207 -8.34 -1.98 -5.72
CA VAL A 207 -7.40 -1.72 -6.80
C VAL A 207 -6.74 -3.00 -7.25
N ARG A 208 -6.20 -3.02 -8.45
CA ARG A 208 -5.35 -4.11 -8.89
C ARG A 208 -3.89 -3.75 -8.66
N TYR A 209 -3.22 -4.47 -7.75
CA TYR A 209 -1.78 -4.32 -7.57
C TYR A 209 -1.06 -4.69 -8.87
N GLN A 210 -0.24 -3.79 -9.38
CA GLN A 210 0.43 -3.97 -10.67
C GLN A 210 1.66 -4.89 -10.55
N LYS A 211 1.57 -5.94 -9.76
CA LYS A 211 2.67 -6.89 -9.66
C LYS A 211 2.38 -8.10 -10.54
N GLY A 212 3.39 -8.47 -11.26
CA GLY A 212 3.58 -9.62 -12.13
C GLY A 212 2.48 -10.68 -12.24
N ASP A 213 2.83 -11.90 -11.98
CA ASP A 213 1.93 -13.05 -11.97
C ASP A 213 1.47 -13.42 -10.56
N SER A 214 0.58 -14.41 -10.44
CA SER A 214 0.06 -14.89 -9.16
C SER A 214 1.15 -15.38 -8.21
N PHE A 215 2.26 -15.89 -8.75
CA PHE A 215 3.39 -16.32 -7.94
C PHE A 215 4.14 -15.12 -7.31
N ALA A 216 4.34 -14.05 -8.08
CA ALA A 216 4.90 -12.81 -7.54
C ALA A 216 4.00 -12.20 -6.46
N ASN A 217 2.67 -12.25 -6.64
CA ASN A 217 1.73 -11.81 -5.61
C ASN A 217 1.79 -12.68 -4.34
N ALA A 218 1.98 -13.99 -4.49
CA ALA A 218 2.17 -14.87 -3.35
C ALA A 218 3.46 -14.57 -2.59
N LEU A 219 4.56 -14.33 -3.32
CA LEU A 219 5.85 -13.99 -2.72
C LEU A 219 5.84 -12.65 -1.98
N TRP A 220 5.26 -11.62 -2.61
CA TRP A 220 5.35 -10.25 -2.11
C TRP A 220 4.19 -9.84 -1.20
N HIS A 221 3.01 -10.44 -1.37
CA HIS A 221 1.78 -10.05 -0.67
C HIS A 221 1.13 -11.18 0.11
N GLY A 222 1.65 -12.41 0.00
CA GLY A 222 1.15 -13.57 0.75
C GLY A 222 -0.21 -14.09 0.29
N TYR A 223 -0.65 -13.81 -0.95
CA TYR A 223 -1.90 -14.37 -1.49
C TYR A 223 -1.74 -14.86 -2.93
N PHE A 224 -2.55 -15.85 -3.30
CA PHE A 224 -2.67 -16.34 -4.67
C PHE A 224 -3.94 -15.80 -5.31
N GLU A 225 -3.83 -15.30 -6.53
CA GLU A 225 -5.01 -15.00 -7.35
C GLU A 225 -5.58 -16.31 -7.89
N SER A 226 -6.87 -16.56 -7.61
CA SER A 226 -7.58 -17.75 -8.12
C SER A 226 -8.03 -17.59 -9.57
N ALA A 227 -8.02 -16.38 -10.14
CA ALA A 227 -8.39 -16.13 -11.52
C ALA A 227 -7.16 -16.13 -12.43
N PRO A 228 -7.12 -16.93 -13.50
CA PRO A 228 -6.03 -16.89 -14.46
C PRO A 228 -6.01 -15.52 -15.15
N ARG A 229 -4.86 -14.84 -15.13
CA ARG A 229 -4.66 -13.56 -15.84
C ARG A 229 -4.53 -13.73 -17.37
N TYR A 230 -4.58 -14.97 -17.84
CA TYR A 230 -4.35 -15.31 -19.24
C TYR A 230 -5.59 -16.06 -19.78
N LEU A 231 -6.51 -15.33 -20.30
CA LEU A 231 -7.41 -15.73 -21.37
C LEU A 231 -7.22 -14.76 -22.52
#